data_3e7a6e9401b98967aa27861e58de32b1
#
_entry.id   3e7a6e9401b98967aa27861e58de32b1
#
_cell.length_a   1.000
_cell.length_b   1.000
_cell.length_c   1.000
_cell.angle_alpha   90.00
_cell.angle_beta   90.00
_cell.angle_gamma   90.00
#
_symmetry.space_group_name_H-M   'P 1'
#
loop_
_entity.id
_entity.type
_entity.pdbx_description
1 polymer ?
#
loop_
_entity_poly.entity_id
_entity_poly.type
_entity_poly.pdbx_seq_one_letter_code
_entity_poly.pdbx_strand_id
1 'polypeptide(L)'
;GTTIPEGAPVVLLLASGSRDPMRFADPDRFVPDRANNQHFGFGGSLHYCVGAPLARIEAEVALVALAQRLRAPRLLADPPPYRPGASLRGPRHLLLAIDAVAPGVSAELAA
;
A
#
# COMPACT_ATOMS: atom_id res chain seq x y z
N GLY A 1 -23.61 4.02 22.24
CA GLY A 1 -23.49 4.55 20.89
C GLY A 1 -23.52 6.07 20.91
N THR A 2 -22.98 6.71 19.87
CA THR A 2 -23.00 8.17 19.71
C THR A 2 -24.01 8.52 18.64
N THR A 3 -24.87 9.50 18.89
CA THR A 3 -25.80 10.02 17.88
C THR A 3 -25.05 10.98 16.95
N ILE A 4 -25.15 10.72 15.66
CA ILE A 4 -24.61 11.61 14.61
C ILE A 4 -25.77 12.44 14.09
N PRO A 5 -25.73 13.79 14.17
CA PRO A 5 -26.80 14.65 13.65
C PRO A 5 -26.99 14.46 12.14
N GLU A 6 -28.22 14.63 11.65
CA GLU A 6 -28.52 14.65 10.23
C GLU A 6 -27.70 15.74 9.52
N GLY A 7 -27.11 15.40 8.36
CA GLY A 7 -26.26 16.30 7.57
C GLY A 7 -24.82 16.48 8.09
N ALA A 8 -24.46 15.85 9.21
CA ALA A 8 -23.09 15.93 9.70
C ALA A 8 -22.13 15.16 8.77
N PRO A 9 -20.96 15.73 8.42
CA PRO A 9 -19.97 15.02 7.64
C PRO A 9 -19.37 13.88 8.46
N VAL A 10 -19.20 12.70 7.84
CA VAL A 10 -18.58 11.53 8.47
C VAL A 10 -17.35 11.12 7.66
N VAL A 11 -16.22 10.96 8.33
CA VAL A 11 -14.97 10.49 7.73
C VAL A 11 -14.65 9.09 8.24
N LEU A 12 -14.56 8.14 7.34
CA LEU A 12 -14.16 6.77 7.64
C LEU A 12 -12.64 6.63 7.52
N LEU A 13 -11.98 6.29 8.63
CA LEU A 13 -10.53 6.10 8.68
C LEU A 13 -10.17 4.65 8.29
N LEU A 14 -10.22 4.32 7.00
CA LEU A 14 -9.99 2.96 6.49
C LEU A 14 -8.60 2.42 6.87
N ALA A 15 -7.58 3.27 6.90
CA ALA A 15 -6.24 2.88 7.32
C ALA A 15 -6.17 2.45 8.78
N SER A 16 -6.96 3.09 9.66
CA SER A 16 -7.12 2.69 11.06
C SER A 16 -7.80 1.32 11.18
N GLY A 17 -8.86 1.09 10.40
CA GLY A 17 -9.52 -0.21 10.36
C GLY A 17 -8.61 -1.35 9.91
N SER A 18 -7.65 -1.08 9.01
CA SER A 18 -6.63 -2.06 8.60
C SER A 18 -5.54 -2.30 9.68
N ARG A 19 -5.55 -1.52 10.76
CA ARG A 19 -4.64 -1.65 11.91
C ARG A 19 -5.38 -1.97 13.22
N ASP A 20 -6.62 -2.42 13.14
CA ASP A 20 -7.40 -2.79 14.30
C ASP A 20 -6.89 -4.13 14.89
N PRO A 21 -6.37 -4.14 16.13
CA PRO A 21 -5.87 -5.36 16.78
C PRO A 21 -6.98 -6.38 17.09
N MET A 22 -8.24 -5.95 17.13
CA MET A 22 -9.39 -6.86 17.25
C MET A 22 -9.63 -7.66 15.96
N ARG A 23 -9.10 -7.17 14.83
CA ARG A 23 -9.27 -7.76 13.50
C ARG A 23 -8.01 -8.45 13.00
N PHE A 24 -6.84 -7.85 13.24
CA PHE A 24 -5.56 -8.30 12.74
C PHE A 24 -4.57 -8.52 13.88
N ALA A 25 -4.02 -9.72 14.00
CA ALA A 25 -2.92 -9.98 14.93
C ALA A 25 -1.68 -9.20 14.48
N ASP A 26 -0.98 -8.55 15.41
CA ASP A 26 0.21 -7.73 15.14
C ASP A 26 0.00 -6.73 13.98
N PRO A 27 -1.00 -5.81 14.05
CA PRO A 27 -1.44 -5.01 12.90
C PRO A 27 -0.38 -4.04 12.39
N ASP A 28 0.63 -3.71 13.20
CA ASP A 28 1.72 -2.82 12.84
C ASP A 28 2.89 -3.54 12.15
N ARG A 29 2.87 -4.88 12.13
CA ARG A 29 3.88 -5.66 11.42
C ARG A 29 3.48 -5.91 9.97
N PHE A 30 4.45 -5.79 9.08
CA PHE A 30 4.31 -6.22 7.69
C PHE A 30 4.44 -7.75 7.61
N VAL A 31 3.32 -8.42 7.35
CA VAL A 31 3.23 -9.89 7.26
C VAL A 31 2.56 -10.22 5.91
N PRO A 32 3.34 -10.46 4.83
CA PRO A 32 2.79 -10.68 3.48
C PRO A 32 1.86 -11.89 3.38
N ASP A 33 2.17 -12.93 4.12
CA ASP A 33 1.43 -14.21 4.17
C ASP A 33 0.40 -14.27 5.31
N ARG A 34 -0.04 -13.12 5.80
CA ARG A 34 -1.05 -13.01 6.86
C ARG A 34 -2.31 -13.79 6.49
N ALA A 35 -2.68 -14.77 7.29
CA ALA A 35 -3.96 -15.44 7.18
C ALA A 35 -5.09 -14.42 7.33
N ASN A 36 -6.12 -14.52 6.50
CA ASN A 36 -7.29 -13.64 6.53
C ASN A 36 -6.95 -12.14 6.34
N ASN A 37 -6.17 -11.82 5.32
CA ASN A 37 -5.75 -10.46 5.00
C ASN A 37 -6.83 -9.67 4.24
N GLN A 38 -8.02 -9.52 4.83
CA GLN A 38 -9.13 -8.72 4.29
C GLN A 38 -8.97 -7.26 4.70
N HIS A 39 -8.00 -6.58 4.10
CA HIS A 39 -7.71 -5.17 4.38
C HIS A 39 -8.70 -4.22 3.69
N PHE A 40 -8.80 -2.98 4.20
CA PHE A 40 -9.66 -1.93 3.66
C PHE A 40 -8.96 -1.00 2.65
N GLY A 41 -7.79 -1.36 2.14
CA GLY A 41 -7.03 -0.54 1.21
C GLY A 41 -7.77 -0.21 -0.11
N PHE A 42 -8.72 -1.04 -0.48
CA PHE A 42 -9.62 -0.83 -1.63
C PHE A 42 -11.06 -0.57 -1.22
N GLY A 43 -11.29 -0.19 0.03
CA GLY A 43 -12.64 -0.02 0.58
C GLY A 43 -13.35 -1.35 0.83
N GLY A 44 -14.66 -1.34 0.75
CA GLY A 44 -15.48 -2.53 0.98
C GLY A 44 -16.91 -2.38 0.50
N SER A 45 -17.65 -3.50 0.51
CA SER A 45 -19.07 -3.56 0.13
C SER A 45 -19.33 -2.96 -1.25
N LEU A 46 -20.44 -2.25 -1.42
CA LEU A 46 -20.88 -1.65 -2.70
C LEU A 46 -19.90 -0.60 -3.25
N HIS A 47 -19.05 -0.04 -2.41
CA HIS A 47 -18.04 0.96 -2.76
C HIS A 47 -16.63 0.37 -2.91
N TYR A 48 -16.50 -0.94 -3.08
CA TYR A 48 -15.20 -1.57 -3.36
C TYR A 48 -14.59 -0.95 -4.63
N CYS A 49 -13.29 -0.66 -4.58
CA CYS A 49 -12.60 0.01 -5.66
C CYS A 49 -12.69 -0.77 -6.98
N VAL A 50 -13.30 -0.19 -8.00
CA VAL A 50 -13.42 -0.79 -9.34
C VAL A 50 -12.06 -1.00 -10.00
N GLY A 51 -11.07 -0.16 -9.67
CA GLY A 51 -9.69 -0.25 -10.17
C GLY A 51 -8.80 -1.24 -9.42
N ALA A 52 -9.30 -1.94 -8.39
CA ALA A 52 -8.48 -2.85 -7.58
C ALA A 52 -7.79 -3.97 -8.37
N PRO A 53 -8.41 -4.61 -9.38
CA PRO A 53 -7.73 -5.60 -10.22
C PRO A 53 -6.54 -4.99 -10.98
N LEU A 54 -6.74 -3.83 -11.60
CA LEU A 54 -5.67 -3.14 -12.33
C LEU A 54 -4.55 -2.72 -11.39
N ALA A 55 -4.86 -2.09 -10.26
CA ALA A 55 -3.89 -1.67 -9.27
C ALA A 55 -3.03 -2.83 -8.75
N ARG A 56 -3.61 -4.02 -8.61
CA ARG A 56 -2.86 -5.22 -8.22
C ARG A 56 -1.88 -5.68 -9.27
N ILE A 57 -2.31 -5.70 -10.55
CA ILE A 57 -1.43 -6.06 -11.66
C ILE A 57 -0.28 -5.06 -11.78
N GLU A 58 -0.58 -3.76 -11.72
CA GLU A 58 0.45 -2.71 -11.76
C GLU A 58 1.45 -2.84 -10.61
N ALA A 59 0.95 -3.07 -9.38
CA ALA A 59 1.80 -3.26 -8.22
C ALA A 59 2.68 -4.52 -8.34
N GLU A 60 2.12 -5.63 -8.80
CA GLU A 60 2.86 -6.87 -9.01
C GLU A 60 3.99 -6.69 -10.03
N VAL A 61 3.68 -6.15 -11.21
CA VAL A 61 4.67 -5.88 -12.26
C VAL A 61 5.77 -4.95 -11.76
N ALA A 62 5.39 -3.85 -11.10
CA ALA A 62 6.35 -2.88 -10.57
C ALA A 62 7.24 -3.49 -9.47
N LEU A 63 6.66 -4.20 -8.50
CA LEU A 63 7.40 -4.79 -7.39
C LEU A 63 8.35 -5.89 -7.87
N VAL A 64 7.91 -6.74 -8.80
CA VAL A 64 8.78 -7.77 -9.40
C VAL A 64 9.94 -7.13 -10.13
N ALA A 65 9.69 -6.12 -10.97
CA ALA A 65 10.73 -5.41 -11.70
C ALA A 65 11.73 -4.72 -10.76
N LEU A 66 11.26 -4.08 -9.69
CA LEU A 66 12.12 -3.45 -8.70
C LEU A 66 12.96 -4.47 -7.93
N ALA A 67 12.34 -5.56 -7.47
CA ALA A 67 13.02 -6.61 -6.73
C ALA A 67 14.13 -7.30 -7.56
N GLN A 68 13.89 -7.47 -8.86
CA GLN A 68 14.88 -8.07 -9.76
C GLN A 68 16.03 -7.14 -10.10
N ARG A 69 15.78 -5.82 -10.14
CA ARG A 69 16.74 -4.83 -10.66
C ARG A 69 17.53 -4.10 -9.58
N LEU A 70 16.92 -3.81 -8.43
CA LEU A 70 17.59 -3.06 -7.38
C LEU A 70 18.47 -3.98 -6.55
N ARG A 71 19.75 -3.64 -6.43
CA ARG A 71 20.72 -4.34 -5.57
C ARG A 71 20.88 -3.63 -4.25
N ALA A 72 20.67 -4.37 -3.15
CA ALA A 72 20.78 -3.91 -1.77
C ALA A 72 20.07 -2.56 -1.51
N PRO A 73 18.77 -2.42 -1.80
CA PRO A 73 18.05 -1.18 -1.55
C PRO A 73 17.97 -0.92 -0.04
N ARG A 74 18.25 0.32 0.37
CA ARG A 74 18.18 0.77 1.76
C ARG A 74 17.43 2.10 1.81
N LEU A 75 16.49 2.24 2.76
CA LEU A 75 15.82 3.51 3.01
C LEU A 75 16.82 4.55 3.53
N LEU A 76 16.77 5.77 2.99
CA LEU A 76 17.54 6.91 3.48
C LEU A 76 16.83 7.65 4.62
N ALA A 77 15.54 7.46 4.76
CA ALA A 77 14.73 7.95 5.88
C ALA A 77 13.66 6.92 6.25
N ASP A 78 13.58 6.58 7.54
CA ASP A 78 12.55 5.68 8.08
C ASP A 78 12.03 6.25 9.41
N PRO A 79 10.78 6.67 9.51
CA PRO A 79 9.79 6.69 8.44
C PRO A 79 10.08 7.77 7.36
N PRO A 80 9.66 7.53 6.11
CA PRO A 80 9.78 8.54 5.06
C PRO A 80 8.84 9.72 5.32
N PRO A 81 9.13 10.93 4.83
CA PRO A 81 8.25 12.07 4.99
C PRO A 81 6.93 11.86 4.25
N TYR A 82 5.81 11.98 4.96
CA TYR A 82 4.48 11.82 4.41
C TYR A 82 3.94 13.11 3.80
N ARG A 83 3.03 12.97 2.83
CA ARG A 83 2.25 14.09 2.29
C ARG A 83 1.31 14.63 3.38
N PRO A 84 1.12 15.94 3.49
CA PRO A 84 0.08 16.50 4.34
C PRO A 84 -1.31 16.12 3.77
N GLY A 85 -2.23 15.79 4.64
CA GLY A 85 -3.62 15.44 4.26
C GLY A 85 -4.06 14.10 4.82
N ALA A 86 -5.37 13.98 5.00
CA ALA A 86 -6.00 12.80 5.59
C ALA A 86 -6.54 11.80 4.54
N SER A 87 -6.87 12.28 3.33
CA SER A 87 -7.60 11.48 2.32
C SER A 87 -6.69 10.55 1.53
N LEU A 88 -5.57 11.06 1.01
CA LEU A 88 -4.58 10.28 0.26
C LEU A 88 -3.26 10.27 1.02
N ARG A 89 -3.13 9.31 1.92
CA ARG A 89 -1.96 9.18 2.77
C ARG A 89 -0.89 8.34 2.09
N GLY A 90 0.28 8.91 1.90
CA GLY A 90 1.43 8.22 1.32
C GLY A 90 2.70 9.03 1.49
N PRO A 91 3.87 8.42 1.28
CA PRO A 91 5.13 9.13 1.32
C PRO A 91 5.19 10.20 0.23
N ARG A 92 5.81 11.35 0.56
CA ARG A 92 6.10 12.40 -0.39
C ARG A 92 7.15 11.95 -1.40
N HIS A 93 8.16 11.27 -0.91
CA HIS A 93 9.18 10.55 -1.66
C HIS A 93 9.63 9.34 -0.85
N LEU A 94 10.10 8.33 -1.51
CA LEU A 94 10.77 7.18 -0.92
C LEU A 94 12.19 7.15 -1.47
N LEU A 95 13.12 7.78 -0.73
CA LEU A 95 14.51 7.84 -1.14
C LEU A 95 15.24 6.57 -0.74
N LEU A 96 15.89 5.95 -1.70
CA LEU A 96 16.64 4.73 -1.53
C LEU A 96 18.11 4.96 -1.90
N ALA A 97 19.02 4.45 -1.08
CA ALA A 97 20.36 4.12 -1.51
C ALA A 97 20.32 2.73 -2.15
N ILE A 98 20.97 2.59 -3.29
CA ILE A 98 21.10 1.30 -4.00
C ILE A 98 22.55 1.12 -4.43
N ASP A 99 23.05 -0.11 -4.39
CA ASP A 99 24.44 -0.38 -4.79
C ASP A 99 24.58 -0.46 -6.31
N ALA A 100 23.56 -0.98 -7.00
CA ALA A 100 23.51 -1.08 -8.45
C ALA A 100 22.09 -1.28 -8.96
N VAL A 101 21.89 -1.00 -10.25
CA VAL A 101 20.68 -1.35 -10.99
C VAL A 101 21.05 -2.42 -12.03
N ALA A 102 20.52 -3.63 -11.90
CA ALA A 102 20.69 -4.66 -12.92
C ALA A 102 20.00 -4.27 -14.22
N PRO A 103 20.52 -4.67 -15.39
CA PRO A 103 19.83 -4.51 -16.67
C PRO A 103 18.41 -5.06 -16.60
N GLY A 104 17.46 -4.43 -17.25
CA GLY A 104 16.11 -4.99 -17.43
C GLY A 104 16.22 -6.30 -18.22
N VAL A 105 15.28 -7.21 -17.97
CA VAL A 105 15.08 -8.34 -18.88
C VAL A 105 14.73 -7.73 -20.23
N SER A 106 15.59 -7.89 -21.23
CA SER A 106 15.31 -7.43 -22.58
C SER A 106 13.99 -8.05 -23.03
N ALA A 107 13.19 -7.27 -23.75
CA ALA A 107 11.88 -7.68 -24.27
C ALA A 107 12.02 -8.76 -25.38
N GLU A 108 12.64 -9.88 -25.08
CA GLU A 108 12.76 -11.05 -25.96
C GLU A 108 11.57 -12.03 -25.85
N LEU A 109 10.50 -11.60 -25.17
CA LEU A 109 9.26 -12.40 -25.01
C LEU A 109 8.08 -11.78 -25.78
N ALA A 110 8.35 -11.08 -26.88
CA ALA A 110 7.35 -10.59 -27.83
C ALA A 110 7.63 -11.12 -29.23
N ALA A 111 7.74 -12.45 -29.36
CA ALA A 111 7.70 -13.13 -30.65
C ALA A 111 6.80 -14.37 -30.53
#